data_e23180b2a1343d3fac44be29b307f9c4
#
_entry.id   e23180b2a1343d3fac44be29b307f9c4
#
_cell.length_a   1.000
_cell.length_b   1.000
_cell.length_c   1.000
_cell.angle_alpha   90.00
_cell.angle_beta   90.00
_cell.angle_gamma   90.00
#
_symmetry.space_group_name_H-M   'P 1'
#
loop_
_entity.id
_entity.type
_entity.pdbx_description
1 polymer ?
#
loop_
_entity_poly.entity_id
_entity_poly.type
_entity_poly.pdbx_seq_one_letter_code
_entity_poly.pdbx_strand_id
1 'polypeptide(L)'
;MAMKWNVGLGLLSAAAVLAMAGCSSTKLDQPAPVETRTPTDVGANAGTGTKPAESAVKTVDLGAGSNLPAGLGRIVYFDFDSFVVKDEFRPVVEGNAKYLGANKAKKMLIEGHTDERGSREYNLALGQKRAEAVQKALLLVGANDGQLEAVSFGEERPAVQGSDEAAWAKNRRAELKDR
;
A
#
# COMPACT_ATOMS: atom_id res chain seq x y z
N MET A 1 47.48 51.35 0.94
CA MET A 1 48.14 50.34 0.08
C MET A 1 47.11 49.78 -0.91
N ALA A 2 47.29 50.19 -2.17
CA ALA A 2 46.34 49.81 -3.24
C ALA A 2 46.85 48.55 -3.93
N MET A 3 45.99 47.53 -4.02
CA MET A 3 46.30 46.29 -4.71
C MET A 3 45.46 46.20 -6.01
N LYS A 4 46.23 46.22 -7.12
CA LYS A 4 45.74 46.31 -8.49
C LYS A 4 45.11 44.96 -8.95
N TRP A 5 43.97 45.06 -9.56
CA TRP A 5 43.28 43.97 -10.22
C TRP A 5 43.75 43.86 -11.68
N ASN A 6 44.30 42.72 -12.05
CA ASN A 6 44.62 42.40 -13.45
C ASN A 6 43.50 41.60 -14.09
N VAL A 7 42.89 42.20 -15.08
CA VAL A 7 41.95 41.59 -16.01
C VAL A 7 42.76 40.88 -17.09
N GLY A 8 42.65 39.57 -17.15
CA GLY A 8 43.16 38.71 -18.23
C GLY A 8 42.02 38.26 -19.12
N LEU A 9 41.90 38.88 -20.26
CA LEU A 9 40.98 38.55 -21.35
C LEU A 9 41.59 37.39 -22.16
N GLY A 10 40.97 36.21 -22.14
CA GLY A 10 41.36 35.05 -22.95
C GLY A 10 40.14 34.50 -23.69
N LEU A 11 39.94 34.94 -24.93
CA LEU A 11 39.05 34.33 -25.92
C LEU A 11 39.66 33.02 -26.40
N LEU A 12 38.94 31.91 -26.19
CA LEU A 12 39.13 30.68 -26.95
C LEU A 12 37.77 30.07 -27.29
N SER A 13 37.35 30.31 -28.52
CA SER A 13 36.24 29.68 -29.21
C SER A 13 36.58 28.22 -29.53
N ALA A 14 35.85 27.27 -28.94
CA ALA A 14 35.84 25.88 -29.36
C ALA A 14 34.41 25.53 -29.83
N ALA A 15 34.25 25.39 -31.15
CA ALA A 15 33.07 24.92 -31.81
C ALA A 15 32.93 23.41 -31.53
N ALA A 16 31.94 23.01 -30.73
CA ALA A 16 31.55 21.61 -30.55
C ALA A 16 30.45 21.28 -31.54
N VAL A 17 30.76 20.45 -32.52
CA VAL A 17 29.82 19.84 -33.48
C VAL A 17 29.08 18.74 -32.72
N LEU A 18 27.80 18.93 -32.42
CA LEU A 18 26.91 17.88 -31.92
C LEU A 18 26.48 17.00 -33.12
N ALA A 19 27.00 15.77 -33.18
CA ALA A 19 26.48 14.72 -34.03
C ALA A 19 25.19 14.21 -33.40
N MET A 20 24.04 14.47 -34.05
CA MET A 20 22.77 13.84 -33.71
C MET A 20 22.79 12.40 -34.21
N ALA A 21 22.98 11.44 -33.31
CA ALA A 21 22.74 10.04 -33.57
C ALA A 21 21.21 9.80 -33.56
N GLY A 22 20.63 9.60 -34.76
CA GLY A 22 19.21 9.27 -34.91
C GLY A 22 18.90 7.93 -34.30
N CYS A 23 17.87 7.87 -33.44
CA CYS A 23 17.27 6.63 -32.98
C CYS A 23 16.56 5.96 -34.14
N SER A 24 17.11 4.84 -34.65
CA SER A 24 16.41 3.98 -35.58
C SER A 24 15.30 3.22 -34.83
N SER A 25 14.03 3.53 -35.16
CA SER A 25 12.89 2.76 -34.72
C SER A 25 12.94 1.35 -35.34
N THR A 26 13.17 0.33 -34.55
CA THR A 26 12.96 -1.06 -34.95
C THR A 26 11.47 -1.28 -35.21
N LYS A 27 11.14 -1.70 -36.43
CA LYS A 27 9.80 -2.18 -36.78
C LYS A 27 9.50 -3.39 -35.92
N LEU A 28 8.38 -3.34 -35.15
CA LEU A 28 7.83 -4.52 -34.48
C LEU A 28 7.41 -5.52 -35.57
N ASP A 29 8.02 -6.70 -35.52
CA ASP A 29 7.61 -7.85 -36.29
C ASP A 29 6.21 -8.30 -35.85
N GLN A 30 5.49 -8.88 -36.81
CA GLN A 30 4.08 -9.28 -36.75
C GLN A 30 3.73 -10.03 -35.46
N PRO A 31 2.53 -9.78 -34.87
CA PRO A 31 2.04 -10.56 -33.76
C PRO A 31 1.84 -12.01 -34.17
N ALA A 32 2.32 -12.92 -33.32
CA ALA A 32 2.15 -14.37 -33.51
C ALA A 32 0.65 -14.73 -33.65
N PRO A 33 0.29 -15.71 -34.49
CA PRO A 33 -1.11 -16.11 -34.65
C PRO A 33 -1.66 -16.66 -33.34
N VAL A 34 -2.77 -16.07 -32.89
CA VAL A 34 -3.52 -16.53 -31.73
C VAL A 34 -4.28 -17.78 -32.15
N GLU A 35 -3.83 -18.96 -31.72
CA GLU A 35 -4.62 -20.18 -31.84
C GLU A 35 -5.87 -20.10 -30.95
N THR A 36 -7.01 -19.89 -31.59
CA THR A 36 -8.32 -19.99 -30.92
C THR A 36 -8.62 -21.47 -30.68
N ARG A 37 -8.38 -21.96 -29.46
CA ARG A 37 -8.85 -23.28 -29.04
C ARG A 37 -10.35 -23.18 -28.74
N THR A 38 -11.16 -23.76 -29.60
CA THR A 38 -12.57 -24.03 -29.34
C THR A 38 -12.72 -24.97 -28.16
N PRO A 39 -13.55 -24.66 -27.15
CA PRO A 39 -13.85 -25.63 -26.08
C PRO A 39 -14.61 -26.82 -26.68
N THR A 40 -14.08 -28.02 -26.50
CA THR A 40 -14.77 -29.25 -26.83
C THR A 40 -15.88 -29.44 -25.81
N ASP A 41 -17.11 -29.55 -26.30
CA ASP A 41 -18.28 -29.96 -25.53
C ASP A 41 -18.03 -31.29 -24.86
N VAL A 42 -17.93 -31.27 -23.53
CA VAL A 42 -18.03 -32.50 -22.72
C VAL A 42 -19.43 -32.56 -22.17
N GLY A 43 -20.10 -33.62 -22.64
CA GLY A 43 -21.52 -33.92 -22.49
C GLY A 43 -22.09 -33.72 -21.11
N ALA A 44 -23.34 -33.27 -21.12
CA ALA A 44 -24.23 -33.22 -20.00
C ALA A 44 -24.41 -34.62 -19.38
N ASN A 45 -24.04 -34.77 -18.12
CA ASN A 45 -24.56 -35.86 -17.28
C ASN A 45 -25.40 -35.25 -16.16
N ALA A 46 -26.70 -35.43 -16.28
CA ALA A 46 -27.66 -35.09 -15.26
C ALA A 46 -27.53 -36.08 -14.10
N GLY A 47 -27.16 -35.63 -12.94
CA GLY A 47 -27.04 -36.39 -11.71
C GLY A 47 -27.49 -35.58 -10.51
N THR A 48 -28.76 -35.78 -10.11
CA THR A 48 -29.32 -35.72 -8.75
C THR A 48 -28.77 -34.73 -7.75
N GLY A 49 -29.68 -33.87 -7.32
CA GLY A 49 -29.51 -32.85 -6.30
C GLY A 49 -28.88 -33.36 -5.00
N THR A 50 -27.77 -32.70 -4.66
CA THR A 50 -27.29 -32.66 -3.30
C THR A 50 -27.29 -31.17 -2.90
N LYS A 51 -28.18 -30.87 -1.94
CA LYS A 51 -28.27 -29.58 -1.27
C LYS A 51 -26.86 -29.14 -0.87
N PRO A 52 -26.40 -27.90 -1.20
CA PRO A 52 -25.12 -27.44 -0.69
C PRO A 52 -25.17 -27.44 0.84
N ALA A 53 -24.28 -28.21 1.45
CA ALA A 53 -24.03 -28.11 2.87
C ALA A 53 -23.56 -26.65 3.12
N GLU A 54 -24.30 -25.95 3.95
CA GLU A 54 -23.85 -24.67 4.53
C GLU A 54 -22.48 -24.91 5.15
N SER A 55 -21.45 -24.49 4.43
CA SER A 55 -20.11 -24.42 4.97
C SER A 55 -20.15 -23.36 6.06
N ALA A 56 -20.32 -23.78 7.29
CA ALA A 56 -20.07 -22.95 8.46
C ALA A 56 -18.57 -22.64 8.50
N VAL A 57 -18.14 -21.73 7.65
CA VAL A 57 -16.87 -21.04 7.83
C VAL A 57 -17.02 -20.29 9.13
N LYS A 58 -16.51 -20.88 10.21
CA LYS A 58 -16.29 -20.15 11.45
C LYS A 58 -15.48 -18.92 11.06
N THR A 59 -16.11 -17.76 11.18
CA THR A 59 -15.40 -16.48 11.20
C THR A 59 -14.33 -16.63 12.26
N VAL A 60 -13.08 -16.81 11.86
CA VAL A 60 -11.95 -16.74 12.76
C VAL A 60 -11.88 -15.28 13.15
N ASP A 61 -12.38 -15.00 14.35
CA ASP A 61 -12.19 -13.72 15.01
C ASP A 61 -10.68 -13.55 15.24
N LEU A 62 -10.01 -12.88 14.33
CA LEU A 62 -8.57 -12.57 14.41
C LEU A 62 -8.24 -11.61 15.57
N GLY A 63 -9.21 -11.31 16.42
CA GLY A 63 -9.05 -10.51 17.65
C GLY A 63 -8.75 -11.31 18.92
N ALA A 64 -8.84 -12.65 18.88
CA ALA A 64 -8.68 -13.49 20.07
C ALA A 64 -7.22 -13.92 20.27
N GLY A 65 -6.38 -13.04 20.79
CA GLY A 65 -4.98 -13.36 21.14
C GLY A 65 -4.15 -12.21 21.68
N SER A 66 -4.66 -11.00 21.65
CA SER A 66 -3.93 -9.84 22.16
C SER A 66 -4.50 -9.45 23.54
N ASN A 67 -3.64 -9.39 24.56
CA ASN A 67 -3.93 -8.78 25.87
C ASN A 67 -4.12 -7.26 25.71
N LEU A 68 -5.05 -6.86 24.87
CA LEU A 68 -5.33 -5.47 24.53
C LEU A 68 -6.34 -4.87 25.52
N PRO A 69 -6.22 -3.61 25.88
CA PRO A 69 -7.27 -2.90 26.59
C PRO A 69 -8.57 -2.99 25.76
N ALA A 70 -9.64 -3.42 26.41
CA ALA A 70 -10.96 -3.46 25.76
C ALA A 70 -11.33 -2.06 25.24
N GLY A 71 -11.71 -1.99 23.96
CA GLY A 71 -12.12 -0.74 23.31
C GLY A 71 -10.99 0.06 22.61
N LEU A 72 -9.76 -0.45 22.56
CA LEU A 72 -8.70 0.20 21.79
C LEU A 72 -8.90 -0.04 20.29
N GLY A 73 -9.24 1.03 19.56
CA GLY A 73 -9.35 0.97 18.08
C GLY A 73 -8.02 0.60 17.44
N ARG A 74 -8.07 -0.22 16.38
CA ARG A 74 -6.90 -0.76 15.67
C ARG A 74 -6.90 -0.47 14.18
N ILE A 75 -7.86 0.28 13.68
CA ILE A 75 -8.02 0.54 12.26
C ILE A 75 -8.14 2.05 12.04
N VAL A 76 -7.40 2.52 11.05
CA VAL A 76 -7.47 3.90 10.53
C VAL A 76 -7.91 3.81 9.08
N TYR A 77 -9.01 4.50 8.72
CA TYR A 77 -9.54 4.52 7.35
C TYR A 77 -9.10 5.79 6.62
N PHE A 78 -9.01 5.65 5.29
CA PHE A 78 -8.55 6.72 4.41
C PHE A 78 -9.55 7.01 3.30
N ASP A 79 -9.50 8.25 2.80
CA ASP A 79 -10.22 8.62 1.60
C ASP A 79 -9.60 8.01 0.34
N PHE A 80 -10.32 8.07 -0.77
CA PHE A 80 -9.81 7.62 -2.05
C PHE A 80 -8.51 8.35 -2.40
N ASP A 81 -7.53 7.62 -2.87
CA ASP A 81 -6.21 8.13 -3.29
C ASP A 81 -5.49 9.00 -2.23
N SER A 82 -5.78 8.78 -0.96
CA SER A 82 -5.24 9.55 0.17
C SER A 82 -4.52 8.66 1.17
N PHE A 83 -3.50 9.24 1.80
CA PHE A 83 -2.77 8.69 2.94
C PHE A 83 -2.77 9.65 4.14
N VAL A 84 -3.68 10.64 4.13
CA VAL A 84 -3.81 11.60 5.24
C VAL A 84 -4.59 10.98 6.38
N VAL A 85 -4.01 10.92 7.58
CA VAL A 85 -4.70 10.46 8.79
C VAL A 85 -5.68 11.56 9.22
N LYS A 86 -6.99 11.24 9.21
CA LYS A 86 -8.04 12.19 9.58
C LYS A 86 -8.10 12.38 11.09
N ASP A 87 -8.54 13.56 11.52
CA ASP A 87 -8.64 13.92 12.96
C ASP A 87 -9.54 12.97 13.75
N GLU A 88 -10.55 12.38 13.12
CA GLU A 88 -11.43 11.38 13.75
C GLU A 88 -10.70 10.13 14.28
N PHE A 89 -9.51 9.80 13.69
CA PHE A 89 -8.66 8.68 14.14
C PHE A 89 -7.60 9.08 15.17
N ARG A 90 -7.56 10.34 15.61
CA ARG A 90 -6.65 10.78 16.67
C ARG A 90 -6.78 9.94 17.95
N PRO A 91 -7.99 9.59 18.45
CA PRO A 91 -8.11 8.72 19.62
C PRO A 91 -7.51 7.33 19.43
N VAL A 92 -7.57 6.79 18.20
CA VAL A 92 -6.93 5.50 17.85
C VAL A 92 -5.40 5.62 17.96
N VAL A 93 -4.83 6.68 17.40
CA VAL A 93 -3.38 6.93 17.42
C VAL A 93 -2.90 7.16 18.86
N GLU A 94 -3.53 8.06 19.60
CA GLU A 94 -3.15 8.39 20.99
C GLU A 94 -3.27 7.18 21.92
N GLY A 95 -4.35 6.40 21.77
CA GLY A 95 -4.58 5.20 22.57
C GLY A 95 -3.51 4.13 22.33
N ASN A 96 -3.13 3.90 21.08
CA ASN A 96 -2.08 2.94 20.74
C ASN A 96 -0.68 3.42 21.13
N ALA A 97 -0.37 4.71 21.00
CA ALA A 97 0.89 5.26 21.48
C ALA A 97 1.03 5.15 23.00
N LYS A 98 -0.05 5.44 23.75
CA LYS A 98 -0.08 5.25 25.21
C LYS A 98 0.09 3.79 25.58
N TYR A 99 -0.54 2.86 24.88
CA TYR A 99 -0.38 1.42 25.07
C TYR A 99 1.08 1.00 24.88
N LEU A 100 1.73 1.41 23.80
CA LEU A 100 3.14 1.12 23.54
C LEU A 100 4.06 1.79 24.57
N GLY A 101 3.75 3.02 24.98
CA GLY A 101 4.48 3.73 26.02
C GLY A 101 4.51 3.00 27.36
N ALA A 102 3.39 2.35 27.73
CA ALA A 102 3.28 1.53 28.93
C ALA A 102 3.91 0.12 28.77
N ASN A 103 4.08 -0.36 27.54
CA ASN A 103 4.54 -1.71 27.23
C ASN A 103 5.78 -1.70 26.32
N LYS A 104 6.93 -1.32 26.86
CA LYS A 104 8.19 -1.10 26.11
C LYS A 104 8.70 -2.33 25.32
N ALA A 105 8.36 -3.54 25.76
CA ALA A 105 8.75 -4.78 25.08
C ALA A 105 7.84 -5.13 23.89
N LYS A 106 6.66 -4.51 23.78
CA LYS A 106 5.71 -4.77 22.70
C LYS A 106 6.15 -4.06 21.44
N LYS A 107 5.91 -4.73 20.31
CA LYS A 107 6.09 -4.19 18.98
C LYS A 107 4.73 -4.16 18.27
N MET A 108 4.58 -3.24 17.34
CA MET A 108 3.37 -3.06 16.56
C MET A 108 3.70 -3.04 15.08
N LEU A 109 3.02 -3.88 14.33
CA LEU A 109 3.04 -3.90 12.88
C LEU A 109 1.87 -3.06 12.37
N ILE A 110 2.15 -2.14 11.47
CA ILE A 110 1.17 -1.27 10.83
C ILE A 110 1.03 -1.72 9.39
N GLU A 111 -0.07 -2.40 9.07
CA GLU A 111 -0.35 -2.94 7.74
C GLU A 111 -1.16 -1.94 6.93
N GLY A 112 -0.64 -1.48 5.81
CA GLY A 112 -1.31 -0.55 4.90
C GLY A 112 -2.00 -1.28 3.75
N HIS A 113 -3.26 -0.91 3.49
CA HIS A 113 -4.12 -1.52 2.49
C HIS A 113 -4.77 -0.48 1.59
N THR A 114 -5.17 -0.91 0.39
CA THR A 114 -5.89 -0.11 -0.60
C THR A 114 -7.15 -0.84 -1.06
N ASP A 115 -8.01 -0.14 -1.77
CA ASP A 115 -9.00 -0.77 -2.63
C ASP A 115 -8.35 -1.29 -3.92
N GLU A 116 -9.11 -2.02 -4.74
CA GLU A 116 -8.62 -2.71 -5.95
C GLU A 116 -8.39 -1.78 -7.15
N ARG A 117 -8.71 -0.50 -7.06
CA ARG A 117 -8.58 0.44 -8.18
C ARG A 117 -7.14 0.92 -8.33
N GLY A 118 -6.60 0.80 -9.53
CA GLY A 118 -5.23 1.20 -9.86
C GLY A 118 -4.36 0.01 -10.29
N SER A 119 -3.05 0.26 -10.43
CA SER A 119 -2.10 -0.84 -10.65
C SER A 119 -1.62 -1.41 -9.32
N ARG A 120 -1.24 -2.69 -9.34
CA ARG A 120 -0.70 -3.39 -8.17
C ARG A 120 0.48 -2.64 -7.53
N GLU A 121 1.40 -2.14 -8.35
CA GLU A 121 2.58 -1.39 -7.91
C GLU A 121 2.18 -0.07 -7.25
N TYR A 122 1.23 0.64 -7.85
CA TYR A 122 0.68 1.87 -7.30
C TYR A 122 0.03 1.61 -5.94
N ASN A 123 -0.81 0.59 -5.84
CA ASN A 123 -1.52 0.22 -4.62
C ASN A 123 -0.55 -0.23 -3.52
N LEU A 124 0.51 -0.95 -3.86
CA LEU A 124 1.56 -1.29 -2.90
C LEU A 124 2.25 -0.04 -2.35
N ALA A 125 2.58 0.92 -3.22
CA ALA A 125 3.19 2.19 -2.81
C ALA A 125 2.23 3.06 -1.97
N LEU A 126 0.93 3.13 -2.34
CA LEU A 126 -0.08 3.87 -1.59
C LEU A 126 -0.33 3.25 -0.21
N GLY A 127 -0.41 1.92 -0.13
CA GLY A 127 -0.52 1.20 1.14
C GLY A 127 0.67 1.48 2.06
N GLN A 128 1.90 1.53 1.50
CA GLN A 128 3.09 1.88 2.25
C GLN A 128 3.01 3.31 2.82
N LYS A 129 2.60 4.28 2.02
CA LYS A 129 2.40 5.67 2.49
C LYS A 129 1.36 5.77 3.61
N ARG A 130 0.29 4.97 3.56
CA ARG A 130 -0.73 4.90 4.63
C ARG A 130 -0.16 4.34 5.93
N ALA A 131 0.56 3.23 5.85
CA ALA A 131 1.21 2.64 7.03
C ALA A 131 2.23 3.61 7.66
N GLU A 132 3.06 4.26 6.85
CA GLU A 132 4.03 5.25 7.30
C GLU A 132 3.37 6.52 7.88
N ALA A 133 2.22 6.94 7.34
CA ALA A 133 1.49 8.08 7.88
C ALA A 133 0.99 7.80 9.31
N VAL A 134 0.47 6.60 9.55
CA VAL A 134 0.07 6.17 10.91
C VAL A 134 1.29 6.00 11.81
N GLN A 135 2.38 5.42 11.32
CA GLN A 135 3.64 5.31 12.07
C GLN A 135 4.13 6.70 12.51
N LYS A 136 4.19 7.66 11.59
CA LYS A 136 4.58 9.04 11.90
C LYS A 136 3.66 9.67 12.93
N ALA A 137 2.35 9.46 12.82
CA ALA A 137 1.38 9.97 13.79
C ALA A 137 1.63 9.37 15.20
N LEU A 138 1.91 8.06 15.31
CA LEU A 138 2.25 7.40 16.57
C LEU A 138 3.54 7.95 17.19
N LEU A 139 4.57 8.19 16.37
CA LEU A 139 5.83 8.78 16.82
C LEU A 139 5.63 10.20 17.37
N LEU A 140 4.82 11.02 16.70
CA LEU A 140 4.52 12.40 17.14
C LEU A 140 3.82 12.45 18.51
N VAL A 141 3.05 11.42 18.86
CA VAL A 141 2.37 11.33 20.16
C VAL A 141 3.15 10.49 21.19
N GLY A 142 4.41 10.15 20.91
CA GLY A 142 5.35 9.60 21.89
C GLY A 142 5.56 8.08 21.84
N ALA A 143 5.15 7.37 20.82
CA ALA A 143 5.58 6.00 20.59
C ALA A 143 7.09 5.94 20.26
N ASN A 144 7.74 4.82 20.53
CA ASN A 144 9.15 4.63 20.21
C ASN A 144 9.28 4.00 18.81
N ASP A 145 10.18 4.51 17.99
CA ASP A 145 10.42 4.02 16.62
C ASP A 145 10.78 2.52 16.60
N GLY A 146 11.60 2.05 17.52
CA GLY A 146 11.97 0.64 17.63
C GLY A 146 10.82 -0.32 17.96
N GLN A 147 9.63 0.21 18.30
CA GLN A 147 8.41 -0.57 18.54
C GLN A 147 7.50 -0.64 17.31
N LEU A 148 7.77 0.10 16.24
CA LEU A 148 6.89 0.28 15.09
C LEU A 148 7.50 -0.28 13.82
N GLU A 149 6.69 -0.99 13.04
CA GLU A 149 7.06 -1.49 11.72
C GLU A 149 5.92 -1.22 10.75
N ALA A 150 6.19 -0.53 9.63
CA ALA A 150 5.20 -0.23 8.59
C ALA A 150 5.41 -1.13 7.38
N VAL A 151 4.35 -1.82 6.95
CA VAL A 151 4.35 -2.76 5.82
C VAL A 151 3.10 -2.53 4.97
N SER A 152 3.25 -2.62 3.65
CA SER A 152 2.13 -2.57 2.72
C SER A 152 1.74 -3.94 2.19
N PHE A 153 0.45 -4.16 2.10
CA PHE A 153 -0.15 -5.26 1.35
C PHE A 153 -0.92 -4.74 0.12
N GLY A 154 -0.98 -3.43 -0.08
CA GLY A 154 -1.73 -2.86 -1.19
C GLY A 154 -3.16 -3.41 -1.23
N GLU A 155 -3.59 -3.89 -2.40
CA GLU A 155 -4.91 -4.50 -2.63
C GLU A 155 -4.98 -6.01 -2.32
N GLU A 156 -3.84 -6.65 -2.00
CA GLU A 156 -3.74 -8.12 -1.94
C GLU A 156 -4.50 -8.76 -0.77
N ARG A 157 -4.84 -7.96 0.27
CA ARG A 157 -5.55 -8.44 1.47
C ARG A 157 -6.78 -7.58 1.75
N PRO A 158 -7.85 -7.71 0.94
CA PRO A 158 -9.06 -6.96 1.18
C PRO A 158 -9.74 -7.41 2.49
N ALA A 159 -10.25 -6.44 3.26
CA ALA A 159 -11.08 -6.72 4.44
C ALA A 159 -12.49 -7.18 4.03
N VAL A 160 -12.98 -6.65 2.91
CA VAL A 160 -14.30 -6.98 2.36
C VAL A 160 -14.15 -7.19 0.85
N GLN A 161 -14.71 -8.29 0.37
CA GLN A 161 -14.83 -8.57 -1.06
C GLN A 161 -15.96 -7.71 -1.64
N GLY A 162 -15.76 -7.18 -2.84
CA GLY A 162 -16.76 -6.41 -3.58
C GLY A 162 -16.13 -5.25 -4.32
N SER A 163 -16.79 -4.86 -5.43
CA SER A 163 -16.36 -3.78 -6.34
C SER A 163 -17.34 -2.61 -6.26
N ASP A 164 -17.69 -2.22 -5.03
CA ASP A 164 -18.52 -1.06 -4.73
C ASP A 164 -17.85 -0.13 -3.70
N GLU A 165 -18.37 1.09 -3.56
CA GLU A 165 -17.79 2.06 -2.63
C GLU A 165 -17.87 1.60 -1.17
N ALA A 166 -18.86 0.79 -0.79
CA ALA A 166 -18.99 0.29 0.58
C ALA A 166 -17.87 -0.70 0.92
N ALA A 167 -17.48 -1.56 -0.02
CA ALA A 167 -16.35 -2.47 0.11
C ALA A 167 -15.02 -1.68 0.03
N TRP A 168 -14.87 -0.80 -0.96
CA TRP A 168 -13.67 0.00 -1.14
C TRP A 168 -13.33 0.87 0.08
N ALA A 169 -14.34 1.52 0.66
CA ALA A 169 -14.14 2.33 1.87
C ALA A 169 -13.58 1.51 3.05
N LYS A 170 -13.96 0.24 3.19
CA LYS A 170 -13.44 -0.66 4.21
C LYS A 170 -12.05 -1.19 3.88
N ASN A 171 -11.71 -1.27 2.59
CA ASN A 171 -10.40 -1.74 2.15
C ASN A 171 -9.33 -0.64 2.24
N ARG A 172 -9.68 0.64 2.10
CA ARG A 172 -8.78 1.78 2.28
C ARG A 172 -8.45 2.00 3.76
N ARG A 173 -7.53 1.22 4.32
CA ARG A 173 -7.24 1.23 5.74
C ARG A 173 -5.77 1.01 6.09
N ALA A 174 -5.40 1.34 7.31
CA ALA A 174 -4.22 0.80 7.98
C ALA A 174 -4.66 0.07 9.23
N GLU A 175 -4.13 -1.13 9.45
CA GLU A 175 -4.39 -1.96 10.62
C GLU A 175 -3.16 -1.97 11.55
N LEU A 176 -3.40 -1.83 12.84
CA LEU A 176 -2.37 -1.89 13.88
C LEU A 176 -2.43 -3.26 14.57
N LYS A 177 -1.39 -4.06 14.42
CA LYS A 177 -1.31 -5.43 14.95
C LYS A 177 -0.16 -5.56 15.94
N ASP A 178 -0.40 -6.21 17.06
CA ASP A 178 0.67 -6.57 17.99
C ASP A 178 1.56 -7.67 17.37
N ARG A 179 2.86 -7.56 17.61
CA ARG A 179 3.87 -8.50 17.14
C ARG A 179 4.70 -9.05 18.30
#